data_df53f46663916f5052fb347b124ff51e
#
_entry.id   df53f46663916f5052fb347b124ff51e
#
_cell.length_a   1.000
_cell.length_b   1.000
_cell.length_c   1.000
_cell.angle_alpha   90.00
_cell.angle_beta   90.00
_cell.angle_gamma   90.00
#
_symmetry.space_group_name_H-M   'P 1'
#
loop_
_entity.id
_entity.type
_entity.pdbx_description
1 polymer ?
#
loop_
_entity_poly.entity_id
_entity_poly.type
_entity_poly.pdbx_seq_one_letter_code
_entity_poly.pdbx_strand_id
1 'polypeptide(L)'
;MSDQVSSLFSLAHSLLTLGQDDRPIYVDDFTRLNRDVYESALNSYGKHGSTPEAEAELYLGLLVAFNATMYDNGHKQEYIQKVLDRSFAVLPTLKPSLLKVRLLTYCYGEVYEEKLAEEAHAIISTWETSRLNLEQVEIIEELQYIEENPYPFEEVDLL
;
A
#
# COMPACT_ATOMS: atom_id res chain seq x y z
N MET A 1 -10.22 -0.19 12.37
CA MET A 1 -9.28 -1.15 11.74
C MET A 1 -9.20 -2.39 12.61
N SER A 2 -9.26 -3.58 12.02
CA SER A 2 -9.14 -4.82 12.79
C SER A 2 -7.72 -4.99 13.34
N ASP A 3 -7.57 -5.76 14.40
CA ASP A 3 -6.26 -6.05 14.99
C ASP A 3 -5.33 -6.72 13.99
N GLN A 4 -5.88 -7.56 13.12
CA GLN A 4 -5.11 -8.25 12.10
C GLN A 4 -4.57 -7.29 11.04
N VAL A 5 -5.37 -6.35 10.59
CA VAL A 5 -4.93 -5.33 9.62
C VAL A 5 -3.90 -4.41 10.26
N SER A 6 -4.11 -4.01 11.52
CA SER A 6 -3.14 -3.22 12.27
C SER A 6 -1.80 -3.94 12.42
N SER A 7 -1.82 -5.25 12.71
CA SER A 7 -0.61 -6.07 12.78
C SER A 7 0.11 -6.13 11.44
N LEU A 8 -0.65 -6.25 10.35
CA LEU A 8 -0.09 -6.29 8.99
C LEU A 8 0.64 -4.99 8.67
N PHE A 9 0.02 -3.83 8.95
CA PHE A 9 0.67 -2.53 8.77
C PHE A 9 1.92 -2.39 9.65
N SER A 10 1.86 -2.81 10.91
CA SER A 10 2.99 -2.73 11.84
C SER A 10 4.17 -3.56 11.35
N LEU A 11 3.93 -4.77 10.88
CA LEU A 11 4.97 -5.65 10.34
C LEU A 11 5.60 -5.06 9.08
N ALA A 12 4.75 -4.56 8.16
CA ALA A 12 5.23 -3.93 6.94
C ALA A 12 6.08 -2.69 7.25
N HIS A 13 5.62 -1.86 8.19
CA HIS A 13 6.35 -0.67 8.63
C HIS A 13 7.70 -1.05 9.23
N SER A 14 7.75 -2.09 10.07
CA SER A 14 9.00 -2.58 10.66
C SER A 14 10.00 -3.01 9.60
N LEU A 15 9.52 -3.67 8.55
CA LEU A 15 10.38 -4.09 7.42
C LEU A 15 10.89 -2.89 6.64
N LEU A 16 10.00 -1.94 6.31
CA LEU A 16 10.35 -0.76 5.51
C LEU A 16 11.31 0.18 6.22
N THR A 17 11.25 0.22 7.56
CA THR A 17 12.11 1.10 8.36
C THR A 17 13.35 0.40 8.91
N LEU A 18 13.55 -0.85 8.55
CA LEU A 18 14.73 -1.61 8.99
C LEU A 18 16.00 -0.91 8.51
N GLY A 19 16.90 -0.61 9.44
CA GLY A 19 18.16 0.09 9.13
C GLY A 19 18.08 1.61 9.13
N GLN A 20 16.92 2.21 9.35
CA GLN A 20 16.79 3.67 9.47
C GLN A 20 17.27 4.20 10.81
N ASP A 21 17.36 3.34 11.82
CA ASP A 21 18.03 3.65 13.07
C ASP A 21 19.53 3.32 12.94
N ASP A 22 20.35 3.75 13.90
CA ASP A 22 21.79 3.55 13.87
C ASP A 22 22.22 2.10 14.19
N ARG A 23 21.25 1.17 14.20
CA ARG A 23 21.54 -0.23 14.49
C ARG A 23 21.97 -0.97 13.22
N PRO A 24 22.93 -1.90 13.30
CA PRO A 24 23.28 -2.71 12.15
C PRO A 24 22.11 -3.62 11.74
N ILE A 25 21.97 -3.82 10.44
CA ILE A 25 21.00 -4.77 9.88
C ILE A 25 21.67 -6.14 9.84
N TYR A 26 21.06 -7.12 10.50
CA TYR A 26 21.50 -8.50 10.43
C TYR A 26 20.70 -9.24 9.35
N VAL A 27 21.40 -10.01 8.53
CA VAL A 27 20.79 -10.76 7.41
C VAL A 27 19.66 -11.66 7.90
N ASP A 28 19.86 -12.33 9.03
CA ASP A 28 18.84 -13.24 9.59
C ASP A 28 17.59 -12.50 10.01
N ASP A 29 17.71 -11.31 10.59
CA ASP A 29 16.58 -10.49 10.99
C ASP A 29 15.80 -9.98 9.77
N PHE A 30 16.52 -9.55 8.74
CA PHE A 30 15.92 -9.11 7.49
C PHE A 30 15.13 -10.24 6.82
N THR A 31 15.73 -11.42 6.72
CA THR A 31 15.11 -12.60 6.10
C THR A 31 13.86 -13.03 6.87
N ARG A 32 13.96 -13.08 8.21
CA ARG A 32 12.85 -13.46 9.06
C ARG A 32 11.70 -12.47 8.93
N LEU A 33 11.98 -11.16 8.98
CA LEU A 33 10.95 -10.13 8.91
C LEU A 33 10.25 -10.14 7.55
N ASN A 34 10.99 -10.31 6.46
CA ASN A 34 10.40 -10.47 5.13
C ASN A 34 9.43 -11.64 5.09
N ARG A 35 9.82 -12.78 5.64
CA ARG A 35 8.96 -13.96 5.69
C ARG A 35 7.72 -13.72 6.54
N ASP A 36 7.89 -13.13 7.72
CA ASP A 36 6.79 -12.86 8.64
C ASP A 36 5.76 -11.92 8.01
N VAL A 37 6.22 -10.88 7.32
CA VAL A 37 5.32 -9.95 6.61
C VAL A 37 4.56 -10.70 5.52
N TYR A 38 5.24 -11.50 4.73
CA TYR A 38 4.62 -12.24 3.63
C TYR A 38 3.60 -13.26 4.15
N GLU A 39 3.96 -14.04 5.17
CA GLU A 39 3.04 -15.02 5.77
C GLU A 39 1.81 -14.35 6.39
N SER A 40 2.00 -13.20 7.05
CA SER A 40 0.89 -12.43 7.60
C SER A 40 -0.05 -11.94 6.51
N ALA A 41 0.51 -11.48 5.39
CA ALA A 41 -0.27 -11.08 4.23
C ALA A 41 -1.08 -12.25 3.67
N LEU A 42 -0.46 -13.42 3.52
CA LEU A 42 -1.16 -14.62 3.04
C LEU A 42 -2.29 -15.04 3.98
N ASN A 43 -2.07 -14.95 5.29
CA ASN A 43 -3.10 -15.28 6.28
C ASN A 43 -4.31 -14.34 6.20
N SER A 44 -4.10 -13.12 5.75
CA SER A 44 -5.17 -12.12 5.62
C SER A 44 -5.82 -12.12 4.23
N TYR A 45 -5.15 -12.68 3.23
CA TYR A 45 -5.49 -12.56 1.82
C TYR A 45 -6.89 -13.09 1.49
N GLY A 46 -7.32 -14.17 2.10
CA GLY A 46 -8.64 -14.77 1.83
C GLY A 46 -9.77 -14.20 2.67
N LYS A 47 -9.50 -13.23 3.52
CA LYS A 47 -10.50 -12.67 4.44
C LYS A 47 -11.28 -11.53 3.81
N HIS A 48 -12.41 -11.19 4.44
CA HIS A 48 -13.29 -10.12 4.02
C HIS A 48 -13.64 -9.23 5.19
N GLY A 49 -13.85 -7.94 4.92
CA GLY A 49 -14.38 -7.01 5.88
C GLY A 49 -15.90 -7.02 5.90
N SER A 50 -16.50 -6.52 6.98
CA SER A 50 -17.95 -6.46 7.13
C SER A 50 -18.58 -5.23 6.47
N THR A 51 -17.78 -4.25 6.10
CA THR A 51 -18.21 -3.00 5.45
C THR A 51 -17.28 -2.68 4.29
N PRO A 52 -17.69 -1.79 3.35
CA PRO A 52 -16.78 -1.34 2.28
C PRO A 52 -15.48 -0.74 2.83
N GLU A 53 -15.56 0.03 3.93
CA GLU A 53 -14.38 0.62 4.56
C GLU A 53 -13.46 -0.45 5.13
N ALA A 54 -14.00 -1.47 5.80
CA ALA A 54 -13.22 -2.58 6.33
C ALA A 54 -12.55 -3.40 5.21
N GLU A 55 -13.27 -3.63 4.11
CA GLU A 55 -12.70 -4.25 2.91
C GLU A 55 -11.54 -3.42 2.35
N ALA A 56 -11.74 -2.12 2.22
CA ALA A 56 -10.71 -1.20 1.71
C ALA A 56 -9.47 -1.20 2.60
N GLU A 57 -9.65 -1.17 3.92
CA GLU A 57 -8.51 -1.24 4.85
C GLU A 57 -7.73 -2.54 4.71
N LEU A 58 -8.44 -3.65 4.53
CA LEU A 58 -7.80 -4.96 4.33
C LEU A 58 -6.98 -4.97 3.03
N TYR A 59 -7.56 -4.50 1.93
CA TYR A 59 -6.85 -4.48 0.64
C TYR A 59 -5.66 -3.53 0.66
N LEU A 60 -5.80 -2.37 1.30
CA LEU A 60 -4.69 -1.45 1.50
C LEU A 60 -3.55 -2.12 2.27
N GLY A 61 -3.88 -2.78 3.38
CA GLY A 61 -2.89 -3.51 4.18
C GLY A 61 -2.18 -4.60 3.39
N LEU A 62 -2.92 -5.34 2.56
CA LEU A 62 -2.35 -6.38 1.71
C LEU A 62 -1.41 -5.80 0.65
N LEU A 63 -1.80 -4.72 -0.03
CA LEU A 63 -0.94 -4.07 -1.02
C LEU A 63 0.34 -3.57 -0.39
N VAL A 64 0.25 -2.90 0.77
CA VAL A 64 1.43 -2.39 1.48
C VAL A 64 2.34 -3.55 1.89
N ALA A 65 1.77 -4.62 2.45
CA ALA A 65 2.56 -5.75 2.94
C ALA A 65 3.24 -6.53 1.81
N PHE A 66 2.51 -6.85 0.74
CA PHE A 66 3.10 -7.57 -0.40
C PHE A 66 4.21 -6.75 -1.05
N ASN A 67 4.07 -5.44 -1.13
CA ASN A 67 5.08 -4.58 -1.73
C ASN A 67 6.27 -4.30 -0.79
N ALA A 68 6.08 -4.42 0.52
CA ALA A 68 7.15 -4.24 1.49
C ALA A 68 8.14 -5.40 1.48
N THR A 69 7.69 -6.62 1.18
CA THR A 69 8.53 -7.81 1.24
C THR A 69 9.19 -8.10 -0.10
N MET A 70 10.45 -8.56 -0.05
CA MET A 70 11.17 -9.09 -1.21
C MET A 70 10.91 -10.59 -1.39
N TYR A 71 10.35 -11.24 -0.38
CA TYR A 71 10.02 -12.66 -0.44
C TYR A 71 8.89 -12.92 -1.43
N ASP A 72 9.00 -13.98 -2.21
CA ASP A 72 8.01 -14.38 -3.20
C ASP A 72 8.00 -15.90 -3.32
N ASN A 73 6.83 -16.52 -3.17
CA ASN A 73 6.66 -17.96 -3.34
C ASN A 73 6.37 -18.37 -4.79
N GLY A 74 6.49 -17.43 -5.74
CA GLY A 74 6.16 -17.64 -7.15
C GLY A 74 4.74 -17.19 -7.54
N HIS A 75 3.92 -16.76 -6.58
CA HIS A 75 2.52 -16.37 -6.80
C HIS A 75 2.18 -14.95 -6.35
N LYS A 76 3.18 -14.19 -5.93
CA LYS A 76 2.99 -12.85 -5.37
C LYS A 76 2.23 -11.92 -6.32
N GLN A 77 2.60 -11.92 -7.58
CA GLN A 77 1.91 -11.06 -8.57
C GLN A 77 0.46 -11.46 -8.77
N GLU A 78 0.15 -12.74 -8.68
CA GLU A 78 -1.24 -13.22 -8.75
C GLU A 78 -2.05 -12.72 -7.56
N TYR A 79 -1.47 -12.74 -6.36
CA TYR A 79 -2.12 -12.24 -5.16
C TYR A 79 -2.37 -10.73 -5.26
N ILE A 80 -1.35 -9.97 -5.69
CA ILE A 80 -1.48 -8.52 -5.88
C ILE A 80 -2.57 -8.21 -6.91
N GLN A 81 -2.60 -8.93 -8.03
CA GLN A 81 -3.62 -8.71 -9.06
C GLN A 81 -5.03 -8.94 -8.53
N LYS A 82 -5.24 -9.98 -7.74
CA LYS A 82 -6.56 -10.25 -7.15
C LYS A 82 -6.96 -9.19 -6.12
N VAL A 83 -6.00 -8.71 -5.35
CA VAL A 83 -6.25 -7.61 -4.40
C VAL A 83 -6.61 -6.33 -5.16
N LEU A 84 -5.94 -6.05 -6.27
CA LEU A 84 -6.28 -4.93 -7.15
C LEU A 84 -7.69 -5.05 -7.71
N ASP A 85 -8.06 -6.22 -8.21
CA ASP A 85 -9.41 -6.44 -8.75
C ASP A 85 -10.48 -6.17 -7.70
N ARG A 86 -10.26 -6.64 -6.47
CA ARG A 86 -11.17 -6.37 -5.34
C ARG A 86 -11.17 -4.90 -4.95
N SER A 87 -10.01 -4.24 -4.99
CA SER A 87 -9.88 -2.82 -4.71
C SER A 87 -10.68 -1.99 -5.72
N PHE A 88 -10.58 -2.31 -7.00
CA PHE A 88 -11.35 -1.63 -8.04
C PHE A 88 -12.86 -1.83 -7.88
N ALA A 89 -13.28 -2.96 -7.34
CA ALA A 89 -14.69 -3.20 -7.05
C ALA A 89 -15.19 -2.39 -5.84
N VAL A 90 -14.37 -2.19 -4.82
CA VAL A 90 -14.79 -1.48 -3.61
C VAL A 90 -14.64 0.04 -3.74
N LEU A 91 -13.68 0.54 -4.51
CA LEU A 91 -13.40 1.97 -4.63
C LEU A 91 -14.64 2.82 -4.94
N PRO A 92 -15.49 2.45 -5.93
CA PRO A 92 -16.68 3.26 -6.22
C PRO A 92 -17.70 3.32 -5.09
N THR A 93 -17.65 2.39 -4.16
CA THR A 93 -18.57 2.33 -3.01
C THR A 93 -18.10 3.16 -1.82
N LEU A 94 -16.85 3.65 -1.86
CA LEU A 94 -16.27 4.44 -0.78
C LEU A 94 -16.61 5.91 -0.94
N LYS A 95 -16.93 6.55 0.18
CA LYS A 95 -17.04 8.01 0.21
C LYS A 95 -15.66 8.65 0.11
N PRO A 96 -15.55 9.90 -0.38
CA PRO A 96 -14.30 10.63 -0.36
C PRO A 96 -13.75 10.71 1.06
N SER A 97 -12.50 10.25 1.25
CA SER A 97 -11.88 10.13 2.57
C SER A 97 -10.38 9.89 2.43
N LEU A 98 -9.66 9.98 3.53
CA LEU A 98 -8.26 9.60 3.60
C LEU A 98 -8.07 8.14 3.18
N LEU A 99 -8.94 7.24 3.65
CA LEU A 99 -8.86 5.82 3.28
C LEU A 99 -8.96 5.62 1.78
N LYS A 100 -9.93 6.31 1.14
CA LYS A 100 -10.08 6.21 -0.32
C LYS A 100 -8.85 6.74 -1.05
N VAL A 101 -8.31 7.87 -0.61
CA VAL A 101 -7.08 8.43 -1.20
C VAL A 101 -5.92 7.44 -1.06
N ARG A 102 -5.77 6.82 0.10
CA ARG A 102 -4.70 5.84 0.32
C ARG A 102 -4.85 4.64 -0.61
N LEU A 103 -6.04 4.09 -0.73
CA LEU A 103 -6.27 2.94 -1.61
C LEU A 103 -6.05 3.32 -3.09
N LEU A 104 -6.57 4.47 -3.52
CA LEU A 104 -6.34 4.99 -4.87
C LEU A 104 -4.84 5.13 -5.16
N THR A 105 -4.08 5.68 -4.22
CA THR A 105 -2.65 5.93 -4.37
C THR A 105 -1.88 4.62 -4.55
N TYR A 106 -2.15 3.63 -3.71
CA TYR A 106 -1.44 2.36 -3.81
C TYR A 106 -1.88 1.53 -5.02
N CYS A 107 -3.13 1.62 -5.44
CA CYS A 107 -3.57 1.04 -6.71
C CYS A 107 -2.89 1.74 -7.89
N TYR A 108 -2.80 3.08 -7.85
CA TYR A 108 -2.09 3.84 -8.88
C TYR A 108 -0.63 3.39 -9.00
N GLY A 109 0.05 3.18 -7.89
CA GLY A 109 1.44 2.70 -7.88
C GLY A 109 1.62 1.32 -8.51
N GLU A 110 0.56 0.53 -8.63
CA GLU A 110 0.60 -0.79 -9.27
C GLU A 110 0.31 -0.73 -10.77
N VAL A 111 -0.67 0.05 -11.19
CA VAL A 111 -1.18 0.01 -12.57
C VAL A 111 -0.92 1.27 -13.38
N TYR A 112 -0.57 2.37 -12.73
CA TYR A 112 -0.29 3.68 -13.36
C TYR A 112 -1.43 4.19 -14.26
N GLU A 113 -2.67 3.89 -13.90
CA GLU A 113 -3.83 4.47 -14.60
C GLU A 113 -4.10 5.88 -14.06
N GLU A 114 -3.98 6.88 -14.93
CA GLU A 114 -4.10 8.30 -14.59
C GLU A 114 -5.37 8.65 -13.84
N LYS A 115 -6.50 8.03 -14.18
CA LYS A 115 -7.78 8.32 -13.53
C LYS A 115 -7.76 8.08 -12.02
N LEU A 116 -6.93 7.14 -11.54
CA LEU A 116 -6.80 6.87 -10.11
C LEU A 116 -6.13 8.04 -9.40
N ALA A 117 -5.05 8.56 -9.98
CA ALA A 117 -4.35 9.73 -9.45
C ALA A 117 -5.25 10.98 -9.51
N GLU A 118 -5.98 11.16 -10.60
CA GLU A 118 -6.90 12.29 -10.76
C GLU A 118 -7.98 12.28 -9.68
N GLU A 119 -8.57 11.12 -9.40
CA GLU A 119 -9.57 10.99 -8.34
C GLU A 119 -8.96 11.27 -6.97
N ALA A 120 -7.76 10.77 -6.70
CA ALA A 120 -7.05 11.04 -5.45
C ALA A 120 -6.79 12.55 -5.29
N HIS A 121 -6.31 13.22 -6.32
CA HIS A 121 -6.09 14.67 -6.30
C HIS A 121 -7.38 15.45 -6.09
N ALA A 122 -8.48 15.00 -6.68
CA ALA A 122 -9.78 15.67 -6.50
C ALA A 122 -10.21 15.63 -5.03
N ILE A 123 -10.00 14.51 -4.34
CA ILE A 123 -10.29 14.41 -2.91
C ILE A 123 -9.33 15.27 -2.09
N ILE A 124 -8.03 15.18 -2.37
CA ILE A 124 -6.99 15.96 -1.67
C ILE A 124 -7.28 17.45 -1.78
N SER A 125 -7.76 17.92 -2.93
CA SER A 125 -8.08 19.33 -3.15
C SER A 125 -9.16 19.87 -2.22
N THR A 126 -9.97 18.98 -1.62
CA THR A 126 -11.00 19.38 -0.64
C THR A 126 -10.43 19.55 0.77
N TRP A 127 -9.20 19.14 1.04
CA TRP A 127 -8.59 19.23 2.35
C TRP A 127 -8.03 20.64 2.58
N GLU A 128 -8.15 21.12 3.83
CA GLU A 128 -7.57 22.41 4.20
C GLU A 128 -6.05 22.28 4.38
N THR A 129 -5.29 22.94 3.53
CA THR A 129 -3.82 22.86 3.54
C THR A 129 -3.19 23.32 4.87
N SER A 130 -3.86 24.20 5.60
CA SER A 130 -3.39 24.69 6.90
C SER A 130 -3.67 23.72 8.06
N ARG A 131 -4.42 22.65 7.83
CA ARG A 131 -4.87 21.72 8.88
C ARG A 131 -4.64 20.25 8.54
N LEU A 132 -3.68 19.96 7.67
CA LEU A 132 -3.36 18.59 7.32
C LEU A 132 -2.75 17.86 8.53
N ASN A 133 -3.24 16.64 8.79
CA ASN A 133 -2.60 15.79 9.79
C ASN A 133 -1.44 15.03 9.15
N LEU A 134 -0.66 14.32 9.97
CA LEU A 134 0.52 13.59 9.50
C LEU A 134 0.18 12.57 8.41
N GLU A 135 -0.91 11.81 8.59
CA GLU A 135 -1.32 10.79 7.63
C GLU A 135 -1.70 11.39 6.27
N GLN A 136 -2.34 12.55 6.29
CA GLN A 136 -2.67 13.27 5.05
C GLN A 136 -1.40 13.76 4.34
N VAL A 137 -0.45 14.31 5.08
CA VAL A 137 0.83 14.74 4.52
C VAL A 137 1.58 13.56 3.92
N GLU A 138 1.64 12.45 4.64
CA GLU A 138 2.34 11.25 4.17
C GLU A 138 1.77 10.71 2.86
N ILE A 139 0.44 10.67 2.72
CA ILE A 139 -0.15 10.12 1.50
C ILE A 139 0.00 11.08 0.32
N ILE A 140 -0.04 12.39 0.56
CA ILE A 140 0.24 13.39 -0.48
C ILE A 140 1.67 13.21 -1.01
N GLU A 141 2.63 13.06 -0.10
CA GLU A 141 4.04 12.84 -0.47
C GLU A 141 4.24 11.52 -1.21
N GLU A 142 3.56 10.46 -0.78
CA GLU A 142 3.63 9.15 -1.45
C GLU A 142 3.08 9.23 -2.87
N LEU A 143 1.93 9.85 -3.06
CA LEU A 143 1.34 10.03 -4.38
C LEU A 143 2.28 10.83 -5.28
N GLN A 144 2.84 11.92 -4.77
CA GLN A 144 3.80 12.74 -5.50
C GLN A 144 5.03 11.93 -5.89
N TYR A 145 5.56 11.14 -4.97
CA TYR A 145 6.71 10.27 -5.23
C TYR A 145 6.41 9.29 -6.37
N ILE A 146 5.26 8.64 -6.35
CA ILE A 146 4.86 7.69 -7.39
C ILE A 146 4.72 8.39 -8.74
N GLU A 147 4.11 9.57 -8.76
CA GLU A 147 3.93 10.35 -9.99
C GLU A 147 5.26 10.82 -10.59
N GLU A 148 6.24 11.16 -9.75
CA GLU A 148 7.57 11.61 -10.18
C GLU A 148 8.48 10.43 -10.57
N ASN A 149 8.14 9.22 -10.16
CA ASN A 149 8.95 8.03 -10.43
C ASN A 149 8.11 6.92 -11.07
N PRO A 150 7.47 7.20 -12.23
CA PRO A 150 6.66 6.19 -12.91
C PRO A 150 7.54 5.10 -13.50
N TYR A 151 7.03 3.88 -13.51
CA TYR A 151 7.68 2.74 -14.14
C TYR A 151 9.15 2.58 -13.71
N PRO A 152 9.43 1.94 -12.56
CA PRO A 152 10.78 1.83 -12.00
C PRO A 152 11.85 1.30 -12.96
N PHE A 153 11.44 0.63 -14.06
CA PHE A 153 12.34 0.03 -15.03
C PHE A 153 12.39 0.77 -16.37
N GLU A 154 11.79 1.95 -16.44
CA GLU A 154 11.73 2.75 -17.67
C GLU A 154 13.12 3.06 -18.21
N GLU A 155 14.09 3.29 -17.35
CA GLU A 155 15.46 3.60 -17.74
C GLU A 155 16.13 2.47 -18.52
N VAL A 156 15.70 1.24 -18.31
CA VAL A 156 16.25 0.08 -19.03
C VAL A 156 15.88 0.10 -20.49
N ASP A 157 14.74 0.67 -20.84
CA ASP A 157 14.24 0.74 -22.22
C ASP A 157 15.00 1.76 -23.07
N LEU A 158 15.78 2.62 -22.44
CA LEU A 158 16.56 3.64 -23.12
C LEU A 158 17.93 3.13 -23.60
N LEU A 159 18.28 1.94 -23.21
CA LEU A 159 19.53 1.32 -23.61
C LEU A 159 19.39 0.54 -24.90
#